data_0c3f75697c7d3caae1e484e16c755086
#
_entry.id   0c3f75697c7d3caae1e484e16c755086
#
_cell.length_a   1.000
_cell.length_b   1.000
_cell.length_c   1.000
_cell.angle_alpha   90.00
_cell.angle_beta   90.00
_cell.angle_gamma   90.00
#
_symmetry.space_group_name_H-M   'P 1'
#
loop_
_entity.id
_entity.type
_entity.pdbx_description
1 polymer ?
#
loop_
_entity_poly.entity_id
_entity_poly.type
_entity_poly.pdbx_seq_one_letter_code
_entity_poly.pdbx_strand_id
1 'polypeptide(L)'
;MREKAKSSIINIIISIAVIFATLGFAELSGSELVVKTAWYVLVIHWLAFIPALIFKTEKFYDLTGSICYAFSAIYVYLQSYGMFLSLSLFISLAILIWTLRLGSFLLKRVMDAGEDKRFRTIKTNPTQFFMTFNLSALWVVICSLCALTAVSNGVLEVKPIFYMGLLVFIIGFLIEVIADNQKTAFRAVPENTNSFITTGLWSVSRLTKGQL
;
A
#
# COMPACT_ATOMS: atom_id res chain seq x y z
N MET A 1 -1.56 -20.36 -28.02
CA MET A 1 -2.90 -20.18 -27.44
C MET A 1 -3.06 -20.92 -26.12
N ARG A 2 -2.71 -22.19 -26.00
CA ARG A 2 -2.91 -23.04 -24.80
C ARG A 2 -2.17 -22.53 -23.55
N GLU A 3 -0.96 -22.02 -23.68
CA GLU A 3 -0.16 -21.46 -22.57
C GLU A 3 -0.75 -20.15 -22.02
N LYS A 4 -1.21 -19.25 -22.91
CA LYS A 4 -1.86 -18.00 -22.47
C LYS A 4 -3.19 -18.25 -21.71
N ALA A 5 -3.97 -19.23 -22.19
CA ALA A 5 -5.19 -19.63 -21.52
C ALA A 5 -4.90 -20.22 -20.12
N LYS A 6 -3.89 -21.07 -20.00
CA LYS A 6 -3.44 -21.65 -18.72
C LYS A 6 -3.00 -20.56 -17.74
N SER A 7 -2.21 -19.60 -18.18
CA SER A 7 -1.78 -18.46 -17.37
C SER A 7 -2.97 -17.61 -16.91
N SER A 8 -3.95 -17.35 -17.76
CA SER A 8 -5.13 -16.58 -17.40
C SER A 8 -6.00 -17.29 -16.34
N ILE A 9 -6.15 -18.61 -16.44
CA ILE A 9 -6.88 -19.41 -15.45
C ILE A 9 -6.17 -19.33 -14.08
N ILE A 10 -4.86 -19.48 -14.06
CA ILE A 10 -4.05 -19.37 -12.84
C ILE A 10 -4.23 -17.97 -12.20
N ASN A 11 -4.15 -16.91 -12.98
CA ASN A 11 -4.34 -15.54 -12.47
C ASN A 11 -5.74 -15.34 -11.86
N ILE A 12 -6.78 -15.91 -12.45
CA ILE A 12 -8.14 -15.86 -11.91
C ILE A 12 -8.24 -16.62 -10.59
N ILE A 13 -7.68 -17.83 -10.52
CA ILE A 13 -7.66 -18.63 -9.28
C ILE A 13 -6.94 -17.86 -8.17
N ILE A 14 -5.77 -17.28 -8.46
CA ILE A 14 -5.03 -16.47 -7.50
C ILE A 14 -5.86 -15.25 -7.08
N SER A 15 -6.53 -14.57 -8.02
CA SER A 15 -7.39 -13.42 -7.69
C SER A 15 -8.50 -13.80 -6.71
N ILE A 16 -9.17 -14.94 -6.94
CA ILE A 16 -10.21 -15.44 -6.05
C ILE A 16 -9.61 -15.75 -4.67
N ALA A 17 -8.48 -16.46 -4.61
CA ALA A 17 -7.81 -16.77 -3.35
C ALA A 17 -7.38 -15.50 -2.59
N VAL A 18 -6.90 -14.48 -3.29
CA VAL A 18 -6.51 -13.18 -2.71
C VAL A 18 -7.73 -12.43 -2.16
N ILE A 19 -8.87 -12.45 -2.85
CA ILE A 19 -10.12 -11.84 -2.35
C ILE A 19 -10.55 -12.53 -1.05
N PHE A 20 -10.59 -13.87 -1.04
CA PHE A 20 -10.92 -14.62 0.18
C PHE A 20 -9.92 -14.36 1.31
N ALA A 21 -8.62 -14.28 1.00
CA ALA A 21 -7.60 -13.93 1.99
C ALA A 21 -7.82 -12.52 2.55
N THR A 22 -8.15 -11.54 1.70
CA THR A 22 -8.43 -10.16 2.13
C THR A 22 -9.56 -10.11 3.15
N LEU A 23 -10.66 -10.79 2.85
CA LEU A 23 -11.81 -10.86 3.75
C LEU A 23 -11.51 -11.71 5.00
N GLY A 24 -10.81 -12.84 4.84
CA GLY A 24 -10.40 -13.68 5.96
C GLY A 24 -9.49 -12.95 6.95
N PHE A 25 -8.52 -12.16 6.49
CA PHE A 25 -7.71 -11.33 7.38
C PHE A 25 -8.55 -10.26 8.08
N ALA A 26 -9.50 -9.65 7.39
CA ALA A 26 -10.40 -8.68 8.00
C ALA A 26 -11.29 -9.31 9.09
N GLU A 27 -11.78 -10.53 8.88
CA GLU A 27 -12.55 -11.30 9.88
C GLU A 27 -11.74 -11.60 11.16
N LEU A 28 -10.42 -11.81 11.05
CA LEU A 28 -9.55 -12.00 12.20
C LEU A 28 -9.52 -10.80 13.16
N SER A 29 -9.93 -9.62 12.70
CA SER A 29 -10.07 -8.43 13.56
C SER A 29 -11.17 -8.58 14.60
N GLY A 30 -12.16 -9.44 14.37
CA GLY A 30 -13.39 -9.53 15.17
C GLY A 30 -14.27 -8.28 15.07
N SER A 31 -13.98 -7.35 14.15
CA SER A 31 -14.72 -6.09 13.97
C SER A 31 -15.47 -6.07 12.65
N GLU A 32 -16.81 -6.00 12.73
CA GLU A 32 -17.66 -5.86 11.55
C GLU A 32 -17.30 -4.60 10.73
N LEU A 33 -16.85 -3.54 11.40
CA LEU A 33 -16.45 -2.30 10.77
C LEU A 33 -15.19 -2.48 9.91
N VAL A 34 -14.23 -3.27 10.38
CA VAL A 34 -13.01 -3.61 9.61
C VAL A 34 -13.36 -4.49 8.41
N VAL A 35 -14.27 -5.44 8.57
CA VAL A 35 -14.75 -6.30 7.46
C VAL A 35 -15.46 -5.45 6.40
N LYS A 36 -16.35 -4.54 6.80
CA LYS A 36 -16.98 -3.58 5.86
C LYS A 36 -15.94 -2.74 5.12
N THR A 37 -14.92 -2.29 5.86
CA THR A 37 -13.81 -1.51 5.26
C THR A 37 -13.06 -2.32 4.21
N ALA A 38 -12.77 -3.60 4.47
CA ALA A 38 -12.12 -4.48 3.50
C ALA A 38 -12.95 -4.65 2.21
N TRP A 39 -14.27 -4.75 2.33
CA TRP A 39 -15.17 -4.75 1.16
C TRP A 39 -15.08 -3.44 0.38
N TYR A 40 -15.10 -2.28 1.04
CA TYR A 40 -14.93 -1.00 0.34
C TYR A 40 -13.58 -0.89 -0.34
N VAL A 41 -12.50 -1.35 0.28
CA VAL A 41 -11.16 -1.39 -0.33
C VAL A 41 -11.15 -2.22 -1.60
N LEU A 42 -11.76 -3.41 -1.60
CA LEU A 42 -11.91 -4.25 -2.79
C LEU A 42 -12.70 -3.53 -3.90
N VAL A 43 -13.85 -2.97 -3.55
CA VAL A 43 -14.71 -2.25 -4.52
C VAL A 43 -13.99 -1.05 -5.12
N ILE A 44 -13.28 -0.25 -4.33
CA ILE A 44 -12.50 0.89 -4.83
C ILE A 44 -11.42 0.41 -5.81
N HIS A 45 -10.72 -0.68 -5.51
CA HIS A 45 -9.72 -1.25 -6.42
C HIS A 45 -10.35 -1.76 -7.71
N TRP A 46 -11.52 -2.40 -7.66
CA TRP A 46 -12.22 -2.87 -8.86
C TRP A 46 -12.72 -1.71 -9.72
N LEU A 47 -13.26 -0.65 -9.10
CA LEU A 47 -13.67 0.55 -9.81
C LEU A 47 -12.48 1.26 -10.47
N ALA A 48 -11.33 1.33 -9.81
CA ALA A 48 -10.11 1.90 -10.37
C ALA A 48 -9.47 1.01 -11.45
N PHE A 49 -9.63 -0.31 -11.36
CA PHE A 49 -9.15 -1.25 -12.37
C PHE A 49 -9.85 -1.05 -13.73
N ILE A 50 -11.15 -0.71 -13.76
CA ILE A 50 -11.90 -0.56 -15.01
C ILE A 50 -11.26 0.49 -15.94
N PRO A 51 -11.09 1.76 -15.52
CA PRO A 51 -10.42 2.75 -16.38
C PRO A 51 -8.95 2.41 -16.62
N ALA A 52 -8.24 1.84 -15.64
CA ALA A 52 -6.86 1.40 -15.82
C ALA A 52 -6.72 0.37 -16.94
N LEU A 53 -7.65 -0.58 -17.04
CA LEU A 53 -7.72 -1.58 -18.10
C LEU A 53 -8.05 -0.96 -19.47
N ILE A 54 -9.06 -0.09 -19.53
CA ILE A 54 -9.52 0.57 -20.77
C ILE A 54 -8.40 1.42 -21.37
N PHE A 55 -7.76 2.25 -20.55
CA PHE A 55 -6.69 3.16 -20.98
C PHE A 55 -5.29 2.51 -20.97
N LYS A 56 -5.18 1.24 -20.58
CA LYS A 56 -3.91 0.48 -20.45
C LYS A 56 -2.86 1.25 -19.66
N THR A 57 -3.28 1.85 -18.54
CA THR A 57 -2.43 2.70 -17.71
C THR A 57 -2.33 2.17 -16.28
N GLU A 58 -1.14 2.26 -15.71
CA GLU A 58 -0.85 1.94 -14.32
C GLU A 58 -0.70 3.18 -13.44
N LYS A 59 -0.84 4.37 -14.00
CA LYS A 59 -0.53 5.65 -13.31
C LYS A 59 -1.30 5.85 -12.01
N PHE A 60 -2.51 5.31 -11.94
CA PHE A 60 -3.38 5.44 -10.77
C PHE A 60 -3.31 4.25 -9.81
N TYR A 61 -2.48 3.24 -10.09
CA TYR A 61 -2.40 2.04 -9.26
C TYR A 61 -1.96 2.35 -7.82
N ASP A 62 -0.79 3.00 -7.67
CA ASP A 62 -0.26 3.39 -6.36
C ASP A 62 -1.16 4.44 -5.68
N LEU A 63 -1.76 5.35 -6.45
CA LEU A 63 -2.73 6.33 -5.95
C LEU A 63 -3.98 5.66 -5.38
N THR A 64 -4.49 4.61 -6.04
CA THR A 64 -5.65 3.85 -5.56
C THR A 64 -5.37 3.24 -4.18
N GLY A 65 -4.20 2.64 -3.99
CA GLY A 65 -3.77 2.12 -2.69
C GLY A 65 -3.73 3.21 -1.62
N SER A 66 -3.16 4.38 -1.95
CA SER A 66 -3.10 5.52 -1.03
C SER A 66 -4.48 6.05 -0.66
N ILE A 67 -5.40 6.18 -1.63
CA ILE A 67 -6.79 6.55 -1.38
C ILE A 67 -7.46 5.54 -0.44
N CYS A 68 -7.22 4.24 -0.64
CA CYS A 68 -7.79 3.21 0.21
C CYS A 68 -7.28 3.27 1.65
N TYR A 69 -6.00 3.54 1.87
CA TYR A 69 -5.46 3.75 3.22
C TYR A 69 -6.11 4.97 3.90
N ALA A 70 -6.16 6.11 3.19
CA ALA A 70 -6.78 7.32 3.72
C ALA A 70 -8.28 7.12 4.02
N PHE A 71 -9.01 6.53 3.07
CA PHE A 71 -10.42 6.20 3.24
C PHE A 71 -10.65 5.29 4.45
N SER A 72 -9.86 4.21 4.57
CA SER A 72 -10.00 3.24 5.66
C SER A 72 -9.77 3.89 7.03
N ALA A 73 -8.73 4.72 7.16
CA ALA A 73 -8.42 5.43 8.40
C ALA A 73 -9.55 6.41 8.79
N ILE A 74 -10.04 7.20 7.83
CA ILE A 74 -11.12 8.17 8.06
C ILE A 74 -12.43 7.44 8.37
N TYR A 75 -12.80 6.45 7.56
CA TYR A 75 -14.06 5.74 7.68
C TYR A 75 -14.17 5.02 9.03
N VAL A 76 -13.14 4.24 9.41
CA VAL A 76 -13.15 3.51 10.67
C VAL A 76 -13.15 4.48 11.86
N TYR A 77 -12.38 5.58 11.79
CA TYR A 77 -12.38 6.60 12.85
C TYR A 77 -13.75 7.25 13.04
N LEU A 78 -14.42 7.65 11.94
CA LEU A 78 -15.73 8.30 12.02
C LEU A 78 -16.85 7.37 12.47
N GLN A 79 -16.75 6.08 12.22
CA GLN A 79 -17.73 5.07 12.61
C GLN A 79 -17.46 4.46 13.99
N SER A 80 -16.26 4.66 14.55
CA SER A 80 -15.93 4.14 15.87
C SER A 80 -16.58 4.94 16.99
N TYR A 81 -17.00 4.25 18.05
CA TYR A 81 -17.55 4.88 19.27
C TYR A 81 -16.41 5.56 20.04
N GLY A 82 -16.34 6.87 20.03
CA GLY A 82 -15.34 7.62 20.80
C GLY A 82 -14.59 8.68 19.98
N MET A 83 -15.32 9.45 19.24
CA MET A 83 -14.86 10.42 18.25
C MET A 83 -14.01 11.59 18.79
N PHE A 84 -13.75 11.71 20.09
CA PHE A 84 -13.06 12.87 20.65
C PHE A 84 -11.82 12.49 21.47
N LEU A 85 -10.68 13.02 21.09
CA LEU A 85 -9.39 13.03 21.81
C LEU A 85 -8.87 11.66 22.30
N SER A 86 -9.06 10.62 21.50
CA SER A 86 -8.58 9.29 21.82
C SER A 86 -7.32 8.95 21.03
N LEU A 87 -6.59 7.95 21.48
CA LEU A 87 -5.49 7.31 20.72
C LEU A 87 -5.91 6.93 19.31
N SER A 88 -7.19 6.67 19.08
CA SER A 88 -7.77 6.41 17.77
C SER A 88 -7.54 7.56 16.79
N LEU A 89 -7.64 8.82 17.24
CA LEU A 89 -7.31 9.98 16.41
C LEU A 89 -5.83 9.99 16.01
N PHE A 90 -4.93 9.75 16.98
CA PHE A 90 -3.50 9.70 16.70
C PHE A 90 -3.13 8.61 15.70
N ILE A 91 -3.67 7.40 15.86
CA ILE A 91 -3.43 6.29 14.94
C ILE A 91 -3.94 6.65 13.54
N SER A 92 -5.15 7.19 13.44
CA SER A 92 -5.74 7.59 12.16
C SER A 92 -4.94 8.71 11.48
N LEU A 93 -4.51 9.73 12.25
CA LEU A 93 -3.67 10.81 11.73
C LEU A 93 -2.29 10.29 11.28
N ALA A 94 -1.69 9.36 12.02
CA ALA A 94 -0.42 8.76 11.62
C ALA A 94 -0.54 8.06 10.25
N ILE A 95 -1.62 7.28 10.04
CA ILE A 95 -1.90 6.66 8.73
C ILE A 95 -2.11 7.72 7.65
N LEU A 96 -2.87 8.77 7.94
CA LEU A 96 -3.14 9.85 6.98
C LEU A 96 -1.88 10.59 6.59
N ILE A 97 -1.03 10.97 7.55
CA ILE A 97 0.24 11.66 7.28
C ILE A 97 1.15 10.78 6.41
N TRP A 98 1.31 9.51 6.80
CA TRP A 98 2.12 8.57 6.04
C TRP A 98 1.58 8.38 4.62
N THR A 99 0.30 8.15 4.47
CA THR A 99 -0.35 7.89 3.17
C THR A 99 -0.34 9.11 2.24
N LEU A 100 -0.56 10.32 2.77
CA LEU A 100 -0.49 11.54 1.97
C LEU A 100 0.93 11.79 1.46
N ARG A 101 1.92 11.57 2.32
CA ARG A 101 3.34 11.69 1.93
C ARG A 101 3.74 10.63 0.90
N LEU A 102 3.47 9.36 1.18
CA LEU A 102 3.84 8.26 0.29
C LEU A 102 3.08 8.35 -1.04
N GLY A 103 1.77 8.57 -0.98
CA GLY A 103 0.92 8.67 -2.17
C GLY A 103 1.32 9.82 -3.09
N SER A 104 1.61 11.00 -2.54
CA SER A 104 2.08 12.14 -3.32
C SER A 104 3.45 11.88 -3.95
N PHE A 105 4.36 11.24 -3.22
CA PHE A 105 5.67 10.84 -3.73
C PHE A 105 5.57 9.83 -4.87
N LEU A 106 4.75 8.78 -4.70
CA LEU A 106 4.57 7.73 -5.72
C LEU A 106 3.90 8.29 -6.98
N LEU A 107 2.87 9.12 -6.80
CA LEU A 107 2.19 9.77 -7.93
C LEU A 107 3.17 10.65 -8.72
N LYS A 108 3.91 11.52 -8.03
CA LYS A 108 4.93 12.36 -8.67
C LYS A 108 5.95 11.50 -9.43
N ARG A 109 6.46 10.45 -8.80
CA ARG A 109 7.45 9.54 -9.44
C ARG A 109 6.92 8.93 -10.74
N VAL A 110 5.65 8.47 -10.76
CA VAL A 110 5.06 7.85 -11.97
C VAL A 110 4.77 8.91 -13.03
N MET A 111 4.34 10.11 -12.63
CA MET A 111 4.12 11.21 -13.57
C MET A 111 5.42 11.68 -14.22
N ASP A 112 6.50 11.81 -13.44
CA ASP A 112 7.82 12.23 -13.95
C ASP A 112 8.46 11.15 -14.84
N ALA A 113 8.30 9.86 -14.50
CA ALA A 113 8.83 8.74 -15.27
C ALA A 113 8.00 8.38 -16.51
N GLY A 114 6.76 8.86 -16.60
CA GLY A 114 5.80 8.57 -17.67
C GLY A 114 5.16 7.18 -17.59
N GLU A 115 5.88 6.16 -17.13
CA GLU A 115 5.39 4.80 -16.92
C GLU A 115 6.13 4.10 -15.77
N ASP A 116 5.51 3.08 -15.19
CA ASP A 116 6.19 2.13 -14.31
C ASP A 116 6.58 0.88 -15.12
N LYS A 117 7.90 0.66 -15.29
CA LYS A 117 8.45 -0.46 -16.10
C LYS A 117 7.94 -1.83 -15.65
N ARG A 118 7.57 -1.99 -14.37
CA ARG A 118 7.00 -3.25 -13.83
C ARG A 118 5.69 -3.62 -14.52
N PHE A 119 4.91 -2.62 -14.94
CA PHE A 119 3.59 -2.82 -15.52
C PHE A 119 3.59 -3.00 -17.04
N ARG A 120 4.72 -2.89 -17.74
CA ARG A 120 4.78 -3.03 -19.21
C ARG A 120 4.13 -4.31 -19.72
N THR A 121 4.38 -5.43 -19.06
CA THR A 121 3.81 -6.74 -19.41
C THR A 121 2.51 -7.02 -18.68
N ILE A 122 2.36 -6.55 -17.43
CA ILE A 122 1.20 -6.80 -16.58
C ILE A 122 -0.07 -6.20 -17.20
N LYS A 123 -0.03 -4.93 -17.62
CA LYS A 123 -1.19 -4.22 -18.20
C LYS A 123 -1.64 -4.73 -19.57
N THR A 124 -0.82 -5.58 -20.23
CA THR A 124 -1.21 -6.23 -21.48
C THR A 124 -2.02 -7.50 -21.29
N ASN A 125 -2.02 -8.06 -20.08
CA ASN A 125 -2.81 -9.23 -19.71
C ASN A 125 -3.89 -8.83 -18.69
N PRO A 126 -5.18 -8.75 -19.09
CA PRO A 126 -6.26 -8.29 -18.22
C PRO A 126 -6.39 -9.09 -16.91
N THR A 127 -6.20 -10.41 -16.96
CA THR A 127 -6.33 -11.26 -15.76
C THR A 127 -5.17 -11.07 -14.80
N GLN A 128 -3.96 -10.87 -15.30
CA GLN A 128 -2.79 -10.55 -14.48
C GLN A 128 -2.91 -9.15 -13.87
N PHE A 129 -3.42 -8.20 -14.64
CA PHE A 129 -3.61 -6.84 -14.16
C PHE A 129 -4.70 -6.78 -13.07
N PHE A 130 -5.81 -7.52 -13.24
CA PHE A 130 -6.83 -7.67 -12.21
C PHE A 130 -6.29 -8.32 -10.93
N MET A 131 -5.50 -9.40 -11.08
CA MET A 131 -4.83 -10.03 -9.95
C MET A 131 -3.94 -9.03 -9.18
N THR A 132 -3.21 -8.18 -9.90
CA THR A 132 -2.34 -7.17 -9.29
C THR A 132 -3.13 -6.15 -8.47
N PHE A 133 -4.31 -5.69 -8.95
CA PHE A 133 -5.20 -4.81 -8.17
C PHE A 133 -5.73 -5.50 -6.91
N ASN A 134 -6.10 -6.78 -6.97
CA ASN A 134 -6.52 -7.54 -5.78
C ASN A 134 -5.37 -7.70 -4.77
N LEU A 135 -4.13 -7.94 -5.23
CA LEU A 135 -2.97 -7.99 -4.36
C LEU A 135 -2.71 -6.65 -3.67
N SER A 136 -2.95 -5.52 -4.36
CA SER A 136 -2.88 -4.20 -3.73
C SER A 136 -3.94 -4.03 -2.63
N ALA A 137 -5.18 -4.46 -2.89
CA ALA A 137 -6.25 -4.42 -1.90
C ALA A 137 -5.91 -5.27 -0.66
N LEU A 138 -5.40 -6.49 -0.86
CA LEU A 138 -4.92 -7.35 0.23
C LEU A 138 -3.83 -6.66 1.03
N TRP A 139 -2.87 -6.03 0.35
CA TRP A 139 -1.77 -5.32 1.01
C TRP A 139 -2.27 -4.18 1.88
N VAL A 140 -3.23 -3.37 1.37
CA VAL A 140 -3.86 -2.30 2.15
C VAL A 140 -4.49 -2.85 3.42
N VAL A 141 -5.27 -3.94 3.32
CA VAL A 141 -5.95 -4.52 4.48
C VAL A 141 -4.95 -5.09 5.48
N ILE A 142 -3.97 -5.88 5.05
CA ILE A 142 -2.97 -6.50 5.96
C ILE A 142 -2.15 -5.42 6.69
N CYS A 143 -1.64 -4.42 5.97
CA CYS A 143 -0.79 -3.40 6.56
C CYS A 143 -1.55 -2.48 7.54
N SER A 144 -2.84 -2.27 7.33
CA SER A 144 -3.66 -1.42 8.21
C SER A 144 -4.44 -2.22 9.26
N LEU A 145 -4.48 -3.55 9.19
CA LEU A 145 -5.34 -4.40 10.01
C LEU A 145 -5.25 -4.10 11.51
N CYS A 146 -4.04 -4.12 12.07
CA CYS A 146 -3.85 -3.88 13.50
C CYS A 146 -4.30 -2.48 13.92
N ALA A 147 -3.99 -1.47 13.10
CA ALA A 147 -4.36 -0.10 13.37
C ALA A 147 -5.87 0.12 13.29
N LEU A 148 -6.52 -0.40 12.23
CA LEU A 148 -7.98 -0.29 12.05
C LEU A 148 -8.73 -1.05 13.14
N THR A 149 -8.23 -2.24 13.55
CA THR A 149 -8.81 -3.00 14.67
C THR A 149 -8.72 -2.22 15.98
N ALA A 150 -7.56 -1.61 16.26
CA ALA A 150 -7.39 -0.78 17.45
C ALA A 150 -8.32 0.43 17.45
N VAL A 151 -8.48 1.11 16.30
CA VAL A 151 -9.39 2.25 16.15
C VAL A 151 -10.84 1.82 16.29
N SER A 152 -11.25 0.72 15.65
CA SER A 152 -12.64 0.22 15.69
C SER A 152 -13.08 -0.20 17.08
N ASN A 153 -12.16 -0.73 17.89
CA ASN A 153 -12.46 -1.16 19.27
C ASN A 153 -12.32 -0.04 20.30
N GLY A 154 -11.96 1.18 19.86
CA GLY A 154 -11.77 2.32 20.74
C GLY A 154 -10.61 2.11 21.71
N VAL A 155 -9.37 2.13 21.23
CA VAL A 155 -8.19 2.00 22.08
C VAL A 155 -8.19 3.07 23.15
N LEU A 156 -8.35 2.66 24.39
CA LEU A 156 -8.74 3.54 25.47
C LEU A 156 -7.62 3.82 26.48
N GLU A 157 -6.56 3.02 26.49
CA GLU A 157 -5.50 3.16 27.48
C GLU A 157 -4.14 3.41 26.86
N VAL A 158 -3.49 4.47 27.30
CA VAL A 158 -2.08 4.75 26.96
C VAL A 158 -1.20 3.86 27.82
N LYS A 159 -0.78 2.72 27.27
CA LYS A 159 0.22 1.83 27.88
C LYS A 159 1.62 2.15 27.38
N PRO A 160 2.69 1.81 28.11
CA PRO A 160 4.06 2.02 27.65
C PRO A 160 4.34 1.47 26.24
N ILE A 161 3.68 0.36 25.85
CA ILE A 161 3.78 -0.24 24.54
C ILE A 161 3.32 0.71 23.41
N PHE A 162 2.39 1.62 23.70
CA PHE A 162 1.96 2.62 22.72
C PHE A 162 3.10 3.58 22.36
N TYR A 163 3.84 4.06 23.34
CA TYR A 163 4.98 4.95 23.09
C TYR A 163 6.10 4.26 22.33
N MET A 164 6.32 2.96 22.61
CA MET A 164 7.27 2.15 21.84
C MET A 164 6.80 2.03 20.37
N GLY A 165 5.53 1.75 20.13
CA GLY A 165 4.95 1.69 18.79
C GLY A 165 5.06 3.03 18.05
N LEU A 166 4.77 4.13 18.74
CA LEU A 166 4.91 5.48 18.18
C LEU A 166 6.36 5.80 17.80
N LEU A 167 7.30 5.44 18.67
CA LEU A 167 8.74 5.62 18.39
C LEU A 167 9.17 4.83 17.15
N VAL A 168 8.76 3.56 17.05
CA VAL A 168 9.04 2.70 15.88
C VAL A 168 8.42 3.29 14.62
N PHE A 169 7.19 3.79 14.69
CA PHE A 169 6.52 4.47 13.56
C PHE A 169 7.32 5.71 13.12
N ILE A 170 7.70 6.57 14.04
CA ILE A 170 8.46 7.80 13.73
C ILE A 170 9.81 7.45 13.09
N ILE A 171 10.55 6.51 13.65
CA ILE A 171 11.82 6.07 13.10
C ILE A 171 11.64 5.49 11.70
N GLY A 172 10.67 4.59 11.51
CA GLY A 172 10.36 3.99 10.21
C GLY A 172 9.98 5.04 9.17
N PHE A 173 9.12 5.99 9.54
CA PHE A 173 8.71 7.09 8.67
C PHE A 173 9.90 7.97 8.25
N LEU A 174 10.78 8.32 9.18
CA LEU A 174 11.98 9.11 8.89
C LEU A 174 12.95 8.36 7.97
N ILE A 175 13.17 7.08 8.22
CA ILE A 175 14.01 6.22 7.37
C ILE A 175 13.45 6.19 5.94
N GLU A 176 12.13 6.00 5.79
CA GLU A 176 11.47 5.99 4.49
C GLU A 176 11.64 7.33 3.75
N VAL A 177 11.38 8.46 4.44
CA VAL A 177 11.55 9.81 3.86
C VAL A 177 12.98 10.04 3.39
N ILE A 178 13.95 9.72 4.23
CA ILE A 178 15.38 9.92 3.92
C ILE A 178 15.80 9.02 2.75
N ALA A 179 15.40 7.73 2.76
CA ALA A 179 15.72 6.79 1.72
C ALA A 179 15.16 7.20 0.35
N ASP A 180 13.91 7.65 0.32
CA ASP A 180 13.25 8.12 -0.91
C ASP A 180 13.91 9.40 -1.45
N ASN A 181 14.26 10.35 -0.58
CA ASN A 181 14.97 11.56 -0.98
C ASN A 181 16.36 11.24 -1.54
N GLN A 182 17.12 10.35 -0.88
CA GLN A 182 18.43 9.91 -1.38
C GLN A 182 18.30 9.26 -2.76
N LYS A 183 17.30 8.40 -2.95
CA LYS A 183 17.05 7.73 -4.22
C LYS A 183 16.64 8.71 -5.32
N THR A 184 15.84 9.71 -4.98
CA THR A 184 15.42 10.76 -5.92
C THR A 184 16.60 11.60 -6.35
N ALA A 185 17.43 12.07 -5.40
CA ALA A 185 18.64 12.83 -5.69
C ALA A 185 19.63 12.03 -6.54
N PHE A 186 19.84 10.74 -6.23
CA PHE A 186 20.71 9.86 -7.01
C PHE A 186 20.24 9.72 -8.47
N ARG A 187 18.92 9.57 -8.69
CA ARG A 187 18.35 9.42 -10.03
C ARG A 187 18.28 10.72 -10.83
N ALA A 188 18.36 11.86 -10.17
CA ALA A 188 18.38 13.17 -10.85
C ALA A 188 19.70 13.42 -11.61
N VAL A 189 20.75 12.64 -11.32
CA VAL A 189 22.04 12.72 -11.98
C VAL A 189 22.03 11.76 -13.20
N PRO A 190 22.15 12.27 -14.45
CA PRO A 190 22.03 11.47 -15.68
C PRO A 190 22.99 10.28 -15.75
N GLU A 191 24.20 10.42 -15.21
CA GLU A 191 25.25 9.40 -15.18
C GLU A 191 24.83 8.16 -14.38
N ASN A 192 23.85 8.33 -13.46
CA ASN A 192 23.36 7.26 -12.60
C ASN A 192 22.21 6.45 -13.21
N THR A 193 21.80 6.72 -14.45
CA THR A 193 20.60 6.11 -15.08
C THR A 193 20.64 4.59 -15.07
N ASN A 194 21.82 3.96 -15.25
CA ASN A 194 22.01 2.52 -15.26
C ASN A 194 22.72 2.00 -13.99
N SER A 195 22.86 2.85 -12.97
CA SER A 195 23.57 2.53 -11.74
C SER A 195 22.60 2.31 -10.58
N PHE A 196 23.10 1.64 -9.54
CA PHE A 196 22.38 1.44 -8.29
C PHE A 196 22.97 2.35 -7.22
N ILE A 197 22.10 2.97 -6.43
CA ILE A 197 22.53 3.74 -5.26
C ILE A 197 23.20 2.81 -4.23
N THR A 198 24.39 3.18 -3.79
CA THR A 198 25.19 2.42 -2.80
C THR A 198 25.63 3.28 -1.62
N THR A 199 25.12 4.52 -1.53
CA THR A 199 25.49 5.50 -0.50
C THR A 199 24.34 5.75 0.47
N GLY A 200 24.63 6.34 1.62
CA GLY A 200 23.64 6.68 2.64
C GLY A 200 22.95 5.45 3.22
N LEU A 201 21.64 5.51 3.45
CA LEU A 201 20.85 4.39 3.99
C LEU A 201 20.86 3.15 3.07
N TRP A 202 21.05 3.36 1.78
CA TRP A 202 21.09 2.28 0.79
C TRP A 202 22.35 1.44 0.85
N SER A 203 23.43 1.94 1.47
CA SER A 203 24.66 1.17 1.67
C SER A 203 24.49 0.02 2.65
N VAL A 204 23.57 0.15 3.61
CA VAL A 204 23.30 -0.84 4.65
C VAL A 204 22.38 -1.96 4.16
N SER A 205 21.47 -1.66 3.21
CA SER A 205 20.42 -2.59 2.76
C SER A 205 20.84 -3.49 1.59
N ARG A 206 22.03 -3.28 1.00
CA ARG A 206 22.50 -4.02 -0.16
C ARG A 206 23.76 -4.80 0.13
N LEU A 207 23.68 -6.11 -0.07
CA LEU A 207 24.87 -6.93 -0.28
C LEU A 207 25.60 -6.37 -1.53
N THR A 208 26.77 -5.81 -1.32
CA THR A 208 27.62 -5.33 -2.41
C THR A 208 27.92 -6.50 -3.34
N LYS A 209 27.72 -6.29 -4.67
CA LYS A 209 28.16 -7.21 -5.71
C LYS A 209 29.69 -7.42 -5.63
N GLY A 210 30.14 -8.24 -4.74
CA GLY A 210 31.55 -8.52 -4.50
C GLY A 210 31.76 -9.64 -3.48
N GLN A 211 30.65 -10.17 -2.94
CA GLN A 211 30.68 -11.28 -1.96
C GLN A 211 29.83 -12.48 -2.41
N LEU A 212 29.62 -12.62 -3.72
CA LEU A 212 29.12 -13.86 -4.33
C LEU A 212 30.17 -14.41 -5.27
#